data_30f5dae39eaf20741394d9a2c098c685
#
_entry.id   30f5dae39eaf20741394d9a2c098c685
#
_cell.length_a   1.000
_cell.length_b   1.000
_cell.length_c   1.000
_cell.angle_alpha   90.00
_cell.angle_beta   90.00
_cell.angle_gamma   90.00
#
_symmetry.space_group_name_H-M   'P 1'
#
loop_
_entity.id
_entity.type
_entity.pdbx_description
1 polymer ?
#
loop_
_entity_poly.entity_id
_entity_poly.type
_entity_poly.pdbx_seq_one_letter_code
_entity_poly.pdbx_strand_id
1 'polypeptide(L)'
;VVLVQHPTIAGRAYFGVMADDWGWKNLGVIGSVGQSVADIGTTITDSVKGVVVALNPMNSIRHLTKSPEATLETRPTTVVGISDFSGTVGRSDGLKGVLALLASINVFVGVFNMFPLLPFDGGHAAIAIYERARSRKGRLYRADINKMVPLATLVVGLLSLLLLTGLYLDITQPLG
;
A
#
# COMPACT_ATOMS: atom_id res chain seq x y z
N VAL A 1 -2.32 -0.64 3.06
CA VAL A 1 -1.29 -1.34 3.81
C VAL A 1 -1.97 -2.41 4.64
N VAL A 2 -1.61 -3.66 4.42
CA VAL A 2 -2.20 -4.81 5.12
C VAL A 2 -1.31 -5.14 6.30
N LEU A 3 -1.86 -5.11 7.51
CA LEU A 3 -1.16 -5.53 8.71
C LEU A 3 -1.41 -7.02 8.93
N VAL A 4 -0.36 -7.83 8.92
CA VAL A 4 -0.40 -9.27 9.16
C VAL A 4 0.08 -9.57 10.57
N GLN A 5 -0.46 -10.59 11.22
CA GLN A 5 0.00 -11.00 12.56
C GLN A 5 1.43 -11.55 12.52
N HIS A 6 2.26 -11.18 13.48
CA HIS A 6 3.63 -11.68 13.58
C HIS A 6 3.61 -13.21 13.79
N PRO A 7 4.33 -14.01 12.98
CA PRO A 7 4.26 -15.46 13.04
C PRO A 7 4.75 -16.05 14.38
N THR A 8 5.59 -15.33 15.12
CA THR A 8 6.20 -15.81 16.36
C THR A 8 5.80 -15.04 17.63
N ILE A 9 5.11 -13.90 17.51
CA ILE A 9 4.73 -13.08 18.67
C ILE A 9 3.23 -12.77 18.59
N ALA A 10 2.44 -13.50 19.37
CA ALA A 10 1.00 -13.30 19.46
C ALA A 10 0.66 -11.87 19.90
N GLY A 11 -0.26 -11.21 19.18
CA GLY A 11 -0.76 -9.86 19.51
C GLY A 11 0.01 -8.71 18.86
N ARG A 12 1.04 -8.95 18.04
CA ARG A 12 1.72 -7.92 17.25
C ARG A 12 1.28 -7.94 15.78
N ALA A 13 0.99 -6.78 15.25
CA ALA A 13 0.59 -6.59 13.87
C ALA A 13 1.79 -6.31 12.96
N TYR A 14 1.72 -6.79 11.73
CA TYR A 14 2.68 -6.53 10.66
C TYR A 14 2.09 -5.62 9.59
N PHE A 15 2.93 -4.77 9.04
CA PHE A 15 2.69 -4.21 7.71
C PHE A 15 2.80 -5.35 6.69
N GLY A 16 1.84 -5.54 5.79
CA GLY A 16 1.74 -6.63 4.80
C GLY A 16 2.91 -6.79 3.83
N VAL A 17 4.09 -6.42 4.26
CA VAL A 17 5.37 -6.75 3.68
C VAL A 17 5.96 -7.81 4.59
N MET A 18 5.65 -9.07 4.29
CA MET A 18 6.32 -10.19 4.93
C MET A 18 7.76 -10.22 4.43
N ALA A 19 8.68 -9.71 5.24
CA ALA A 19 10.01 -10.28 5.21
C ALA A 19 9.91 -11.62 5.95
N ASP A 20 9.75 -12.69 5.23
CA ASP A 20 9.97 -14.03 5.74
C ASP A 20 11.38 -14.03 6.37
N ASP A 21 11.42 -14.23 7.70
CA ASP A 21 12.66 -14.30 8.45
C ASP A 21 13.48 -12.98 8.53
N TRP A 22 13.16 -12.10 9.49
CA TRP A 22 13.96 -10.91 9.84
C TRP A 22 15.33 -11.27 10.47
N GLY A 23 15.86 -12.43 10.13
CA GLY A 23 17.23 -12.80 10.41
C GLY A 23 18.19 -12.03 9.51
N TRP A 24 18.91 -11.05 10.06
CA TRP A 24 19.98 -10.35 9.34
C TRP A 24 21.00 -11.37 8.81
N LYS A 25 20.92 -11.71 7.52
CA LYS A 25 21.92 -12.53 6.85
C LYS A 25 23.09 -11.65 6.43
N ASN A 26 24.28 -12.00 6.85
CA ASN A 26 25.50 -11.35 6.37
C ASN A 26 25.77 -11.83 4.93
N LEU A 27 25.17 -11.16 4.00
CA LEU A 27 25.41 -11.37 2.57
C LEU A 27 26.59 -10.47 2.15
N GLY A 28 27.52 -11.00 1.34
CA GLY A 28 28.51 -10.13 0.68
C GLY A 28 27.81 -9.10 -0.22
N VAL A 29 28.52 -8.04 -0.64
CA VAL A 29 27.96 -6.92 -1.42
C VAL A 29 27.12 -7.39 -2.62
N ILE A 30 27.61 -8.37 -3.39
CA ILE A 30 26.90 -8.92 -4.56
C ILE A 30 25.64 -9.67 -4.13
N GLY A 31 25.72 -10.47 -3.06
CA GLY A 31 24.56 -11.17 -2.51
C GLY A 31 23.50 -10.22 -1.97
N SER A 32 23.91 -9.13 -1.33
CA SER A 32 22.99 -8.10 -0.83
C SER A 32 22.23 -7.38 -1.95
N VAL A 33 22.90 -7.08 -3.07
CA VAL A 33 22.23 -6.50 -4.25
C VAL A 33 21.21 -7.47 -4.84
N GLY A 34 21.59 -8.73 -5.02
CA GLY A 34 20.68 -9.77 -5.55
C GLY A 34 19.45 -9.96 -4.64
N GLN A 35 19.66 -10.03 -3.34
CA GLN A 35 18.56 -10.14 -2.36
C GLN A 35 17.65 -8.90 -2.39
N SER A 36 18.22 -7.68 -2.43
CA SER A 36 17.43 -6.44 -2.48
C SER A 36 16.55 -6.38 -3.73
N VAL A 37 17.02 -6.86 -4.88
CA VAL A 37 16.19 -6.92 -6.10
C VAL A 37 15.05 -7.92 -5.93
N ALA A 38 15.30 -9.07 -5.31
CA ALA A 38 14.26 -10.06 -5.02
C ALA A 38 13.24 -9.49 -4.02
N ASP A 39 13.69 -8.82 -2.96
CA ASP A 39 12.83 -8.20 -1.94
C ASP A 39 11.96 -7.07 -2.53
N ILE A 40 12.48 -6.28 -3.45
CA ILE A 40 11.69 -5.30 -4.20
C ILE A 40 10.60 -6.00 -5.01
N GLY A 41 10.90 -7.11 -5.68
CA GLY A 41 9.93 -7.88 -6.44
C GLY A 41 8.78 -8.43 -5.58
N THR A 42 9.10 -8.99 -4.42
CA THR A 42 8.08 -9.47 -3.47
C THR A 42 7.28 -8.32 -2.90
N THR A 43 7.93 -7.21 -2.52
CA THR A 43 7.26 -6.01 -2.01
C THR A 43 6.29 -5.42 -3.03
N ILE A 44 6.64 -5.39 -4.32
CA ILE A 44 5.72 -4.96 -5.38
C ILE A 44 4.49 -5.86 -5.44
N THR A 45 4.70 -7.18 -5.43
CA THR A 45 3.61 -8.15 -5.49
C THR A 45 2.65 -8.01 -4.31
N ASP A 46 3.18 -7.87 -3.11
CA ASP A 46 2.40 -7.71 -1.89
C ASP A 46 1.76 -6.33 -1.80
N SER A 47 2.40 -5.29 -2.35
CA SER A 47 1.80 -3.97 -2.50
C SER A 47 0.57 -4.00 -3.40
N VAL A 48 0.62 -4.72 -4.53
CA VAL A 48 -0.55 -4.87 -5.41
C VAL A 48 -1.70 -5.57 -4.67
N LYS A 49 -1.42 -6.66 -3.96
CA LYS A 49 -2.43 -7.34 -3.13
C LYS A 49 -2.99 -6.39 -2.05
N GLY A 50 -2.11 -5.68 -1.35
CA GLY A 50 -2.47 -4.72 -0.31
C GLY A 50 -3.38 -3.60 -0.83
N VAL A 51 -3.12 -3.08 -2.04
CA VAL A 51 -3.98 -2.08 -2.69
C VAL A 51 -5.37 -2.65 -2.96
N VAL A 52 -5.47 -3.87 -3.51
CA VAL A 52 -6.77 -4.52 -3.78
C VAL A 52 -7.57 -4.71 -2.49
N VAL A 53 -6.92 -5.16 -1.41
CA VAL A 53 -7.54 -5.32 -0.10
C VAL A 53 -7.96 -3.96 0.48
N ALA A 54 -7.11 -2.94 0.38
CA ALA A 54 -7.38 -1.60 0.90
C ALA A 54 -8.54 -0.91 0.18
N LEU A 55 -8.64 -1.09 -1.14
CA LEU A 55 -9.73 -0.51 -1.93
C LEU A 55 -11.09 -1.21 -1.74
N ASN A 56 -11.15 -2.31 -0.99
CA ASN A 56 -12.40 -2.98 -0.69
C ASN A 56 -13.15 -2.26 0.44
N PRO A 57 -14.26 -1.55 0.17
CA PRO A 57 -14.98 -0.77 1.18
C PRO A 57 -15.62 -1.67 2.25
N MET A 58 -15.86 -2.95 1.94
CA MET A 58 -16.41 -3.90 2.88
C MET A 58 -15.48 -4.12 4.08
N ASN A 59 -14.17 -4.04 3.87
CA ASN A 59 -13.20 -4.16 4.96
C ASN A 59 -13.35 -3.00 5.96
N SER A 60 -13.52 -1.77 5.48
CA SER A 60 -13.79 -0.60 6.33
C SER A 60 -15.08 -0.77 7.14
N ILE A 61 -16.15 -1.24 6.50
CA ILE A 61 -17.44 -1.49 7.15
C ILE A 61 -17.30 -2.57 8.24
N ARG A 62 -16.60 -3.67 7.95
CA ARG A 62 -16.36 -4.75 8.92
C ARG A 62 -15.62 -4.25 10.17
N HIS A 63 -14.63 -3.40 10.01
CA HIS A 63 -13.91 -2.80 11.14
C HIS A 63 -14.78 -1.83 11.95
N LEU A 64 -15.58 -1.00 11.30
CA LEU A 64 -16.50 -0.08 11.97
C LEU A 64 -17.60 -0.82 12.74
N THR A 65 -18.10 -1.92 12.19
CA THR A 65 -19.15 -2.75 12.82
C THR A 65 -18.60 -3.78 13.81
N LYS A 66 -17.28 -3.82 14.02
CA LYS A 66 -16.60 -4.82 14.87
C LYS A 66 -16.97 -6.26 14.51
N SER A 67 -17.09 -6.53 13.20
CA SER A 67 -17.38 -7.86 12.69
C SER A 67 -16.28 -8.87 13.09
N PRO A 68 -16.60 -10.12 13.40
CA PRO A 68 -15.61 -11.17 13.67
C PRO A 68 -14.69 -11.47 12.46
N GLU A 69 -15.08 -11.03 11.27
CA GLU A 69 -14.25 -11.12 10.04
C GLU A 69 -13.26 -9.97 9.88
N ALA A 70 -13.28 -8.97 10.78
CA ALA A 70 -12.34 -7.86 10.78
C ALA A 70 -10.98 -8.33 11.29
N THR A 71 -10.04 -8.54 10.38
CA THR A 71 -8.67 -8.98 10.68
C THR A 71 -7.69 -7.81 10.60
N LEU A 72 -6.55 -7.90 11.28
CA LEU A 72 -5.50 -6.88 11.19
C LEU A 72 -5.01 -6.67 9.75
N GLU A 73 -5.04 -7.71 8.92
CA GLU A 73 -4.66 -7.66 7.50
C GLU A 73 -5.57 -6.76 6.66
N THR A 74 -6.84 -6.68 7.04
CA THR A 74 -7.86 -5.91 6.31
C THR A 74 -8.10 -4.54 6.91
N ARG A 75 -7.38 -4.17 7.98
CA ARG A 75 -7.55 -2.92 8.69
C ARG A 75 -6.99 -1.74 7.90
N PRO A 76 -7.80 -0.73 7.55
CA PRO A 76 -7.27 0.51 7.01
C PRO A 76 -6.44 1.22 8.09
N THR A 77 -5.23 1.60 7.73
CA THR A 77 -4.25 2.27 8.61
C THR A 77 -3.77 3.55 7.97
N THR A 78 -3.64 4.62 8.74
CA THR A 78 -3.16 5.92 8.28
C THR A 78 -1.71 6.19 8.73
N VAL A 79 -1.23 7.39 8.44
CA VAL A 79 0.10 7.85 8.90
C VAL A 79 0.20 7.80 10.43
N VAL A 80 -0.90 7.96 11.16
CA VAL A 80 -0.92 7.87 12.63
C VAL A 80 -0.59 6.46 13.08
N GLY A 81 -1.30 5.44 12.57
CA GLY A 81 -1.00 4.05 12.90
C GLY A 81 0.36 3.58 12.39
N ILE A 82 0.83 4.10 11.24
CA ILE A 82 2.20 3.86 10.76
C ILE A 82 3.22 4.44 11.75
N SER A 83 2.96 5.61 12.31
CA SER A 83 3.83 6.24 13.30
C SER A 83 3.99 5.39 14.56
N ASP A 84 2.88 4.88 15.11
CA ASP A 84 2.90 3.99 16.27
C ASP A 84 3.65 2.69 15.97
N PHE A 85 3.38 2.09 14.81
CA PHE A 85 4.07 0.90 14.35
C PHE A 85 5.57 1.13 14.15
N SER A 86 5.98 2.26 13.56
CA SER A 86 7.39 2.61 13.38
C SER A 86 8.11 2.79 14.71
N GLY A 87 7.44 3.33 15.74
CA GLY A 87 7.95 3.40 17.09
C GLY A 87 8.22 2.03 17.71
N THR A 88 7.36 1.05 17.43
CA THR A 88 7.52 -0.34 17.88
C THR A 88 8.69 -1.01 17.15
N VAL A 89 8.76 -0.87 15.82
CA VAL A 89 9.87 -1.38 15.00
C VAL A 89 11.21 -0.75 15.42
N GLY A 90 11.22 0.56 15.68
CA GLY A 90 12.42 1.25 16.13
C GLY A 90 12.94 0.74 17.49
N ARG A 91 12.04 0.29 18.37
CA ARG A 91 12.42 -0.31 19.67
C ARG A 91 12.92 -1.74 19.54
N SER A 92 12.36 -2.53 18.61
CA SER A 92 12.74 -3.94 18.41
C SER A 92 13.98 -4.09 17.53
N ASP A 93 14.01 -3.41 16.38
CA ASP A 93 15.01 -3.62 15.32
C ASP A 93 15.92 -2.40 15.10
N GLY A 94 15.69 -1.35 15.86
CA GLY A 94 16.49 -0.12 15.79
C GLY A 94 16.35 0.60 14.45
N LEU A 95 17.38 1.38 14.09
CA LEU A 95 17.39 2.18 12.87
C LEU A 95 17.23 1.35 11.60
N LYS A 96 17.75 0.12 11.58
CA LYS A 96 17.65 -0.77 10.41
C LYS A 96 16.20 -1.14 10.10
N GLY A 97 15.42 -1.48 11.13
CA GLY A 97 13.99 -1.78 10.97
C GLY A 97 13.22 -0.57 10.46
N VAL A 98 13.50 0.62 11.00
CA VAL A 98 12.87 1.86 10.52
C VAL A 98 13.21 2.15 9.06
N LEU A 99 14.47 1.97 8.64
CA LEU A 99 14.86 2.15 7.24
C LEU A 99 14.20 1.13 6.30
N ALA A 100 14.10 -0.13 6.72
CA ALA A 100 13.40 -1.17 5.97
C ALA A 100 11.90 -0.83 5.82
N LEU A 101 11.25 -0.37 6.89
CA LEU A 101 9.86 0.10 6.87
C LEU A 101 9.67 1.27 5.90
N LEU A 102 10.55 2.28 5.96
CA LEU A 102 10.50 3.42 5.05
C LEU A 102 10.69 3.00 3.60
N ALA A 103 11.62 2.09 3.32
CA ALA A 103 11.83 1.54 1.97
C ALA A 103 10.57 0.84 1.46
N SER A 104 9.94 0.02 2.30
CA SER A 104 8.68 -0.70 1.96
C SER A 104 7.53 0.26 1.68
N ILE A 105 7.38 1.31 2.50
CA ILE A 105 6.36 2.35 2.28
C ILE A 105 6.61 3.07 0.94
N ASN A 106 7.86 3.40 0.62
CA ASN A 106 8.19 4.04 -0.66
C ASN A 106 7.82 3.16 -1.86
N VAL A 107 8.14 1.86 -1.80
CA VAL A 107 7.76 0.91 -2.87
C VAL A 107 6.24 0.83 -2.97
N PHE A 108 5.54 0.71 -1.83
CA PHE A 108 4.07 0.66 -1.80
C PHE A 108 3.45 1.92 -2.44
N VAL A 109 3.91 3.11 -2.06
CA VAL A 109 3.41 4.38 -2.62
C VAL A 109 3.70 4.46 -4.13
N GLY A 110 4.88 4.02 -4.56
CA GLY A 110 5.23 3.95 -5.99
C GLY A 110 4.29 3.03 -6.77
N VAL A 111 4.06 1.81 -6.27
CA VAL A 111 3.12 0.85 -6.87
C VAL A 111 1.70 1.42 -6.89
N PHE A 112 1.26 2.03 -5.78
CA PHE A 112 -0.06 2.65 -5.69
C PHE A 112 -0.25 3.77 -6.70
N ASN A 113 0.76 4.63 -6.90
CA ASN A 113 0.72 5.70 -7.90
C ASN A 113 0.72 5.18 -9.35
N MET A 114 1.24 3.97 -9.60
CA MET A 114 1.22 3.36 -10.93
C MET A 114 -0.12 2.71 -11.31
N PHE A 115 -1.10 2.71 -10.41
CA PHE A 115 -2.43 2.19 -10.72
C PHE A 115 -3.08 2.98 -11.86
N PRO A 116 -3.68 2.30 -12.88
CA PRO A 116 -4.23 2.95 -14.08
C PRO A 116 -5.59 3.63 -13.81
N LEU A 117 -5.69 4.39 -12.74
CA LEU A 117 -6.87 5.10 -12.29
C LEU A 117 -6.53 6.56 -11.98
N LEU A 118 -7.33 7.51 -12.43
CA LEU A 118 -7.24 8.88 -11.94
C LEU A 118 -7.70 8.94 -10.47
N PRO A 119 -7.02 9.71 -9.61
CA PRO A 119 -6.06 10.79 -9.89
C PRO A 119 -4.57 10.38 -9.87
N PHE A 120 -4.24 9.10 -9.92
CA PHE A 120 -2.85 8.61 -9.85
C PHE A 120 -2.09 8.85 -11.16
N ASP A 121 -0.76 8.86 -11.09
CA ASP A 121 0.13 9.02 -12.25
C ASP A 121 -0.06 7.90 -13.27
N GLY A 122 -0.31 6.67 -12.82
CA GLY A 122 -0.64 5.54 -13.68
C GLY A 122 -1.89 5.77 -14.53
N GLY A 123 -2.87 6.52 -14.04
CA GLY A 123 -4.04 6.95 -14.81
C GLY A 123 -3.67 7.85 -15.98
N HIS A 124 -2.80 8.84 -15.76
CA HIS A 124 -2.28 9.70 -16.82
C HIS A 124 -1.45 8.93 -17.84
N ALA A 125 -0.60 8.00 -17.38
CA ALA A 125 0.16 7.11 -18.25
C ALA A 125 -0.76 6.23 -19.10
N ALA A 126 -1.80 5.65 -18.52
CA ALA A 126 -2.79 4.83 -19.22
C ALA A 126 -3.54 5.63 -20.30
N ILE A 127 -3.92 6.89 -20.01
CA ILE A 127 -4.53 7.79 -20.99
C ILE A 127 -3.56 8.06 -22.15
N ALA A 128 -2.31 8.38 -21.86
CA ALA A 128 -1.30 8.65 -22.89
C ALA A 128 -1.06 7.43 -23.79
N ILE A 129 -0.98 6.23 -23.22
CA ILE A 129 -0.87 4.96 -23.96
C ILE A 129 -2.09 4.75 -24.84
N TYR A 130 -3.29 4.96 -24.29
CA TYR A 130 -4.55 4.84 -25.02
C TYR A 130 -4.62 5.82 -26.19
N GLU A 131 -4.28 7.11 -25.99
CA GLU A 131 -4.23 8.12 -27.04
C GLU A 131 -3.22 7.74 -28.13
N ARG A 132 -2.04 7.24 -27.73
CA ARG A 132 -1.02 6.78 -28.66
C ARG A 132 -1.48 5.59 -29.49
N ALA A 133 -2.11 4.61 -28.89
CA ALA A 133 -2.62 3.42 -29.57
C ALA A 133 -3.75 3.74 -30.55
N ARG A 134 -4.56 4.77 -30.24
CA ARG A 134 -5.69 5.18 -31.07
C ARG A 134 -5.31 6.20 -32.16
N SER A 135 -4.18 6.86 -32.01
CA SER A 135 -3.67 7.79 -33.01
C SER A 135 -3.14 7.03 -34.24
N ARG A 136 -3.70 7.28 -35.42
CA ARG A 136 -3.30 6.63 -36.70
C ARG A 136 -2.96 7.67 -37.76
N LYS A 137 -1.88 7.44 -38.50
CA LYS A 137 -1.51 8.14 -39.76
C LYS A 137 -1.80 9.66 -39.76
N GLY A 138 -1.17 10.40 -38.84
CA GLY A 138 -1.26 11.87 -38.82
C GLY A 138 -2.51 12.43 -38.12
N ARG A 139 -3.46 11.61 -37.67
CA ARG A 139 -4.59 12.03 -36.82
C ARG A 139 -4.26 11.78 -35.37
N LEU A 140 -4.00 12.85 -34.61
CA LEU A 140 -3.86 12.79 -33.15
C LEU A 140 -5.23 12.58 -32.52
N TYR A 141 -5.39 11.47 -31.83
CA TYR A 141 -6.55 11.25 -30.98
C TYR A 141 -6.27 11.79 -29.58
N ARG A 142 -7.15 12.59 -29.02
CA ARG A 142 -7.13 13.05 -27.65
C ARG A 142 -8.30 12.47 -26.90
N ALA A 143 -8.04 11.86 -25.75
CA ALA A 143 -9.10 11.37 -24.89
C ALA A 143 -9.80 12.55 -24.21
N ASP A 144 -11.14 12.45 -24.11
CA ASP A 144 -11.93 13.44 -23.38
C ASP A 144 -11.84 13.15 -21.89
N ILE A 145 -10.94 13.88 -21.23
CA ILE A 145 -10.67 13.73 -19.78
C ILE A 145 -11.93 14.03 -18.96
N ASN A 146 -12.83 14.88 -19.44
CA ASN A 146 -14.06 15.21 -18.71
C ASN A 146 -14.94 13.98 -18.48
N LYS A 147 -14.88 12.98 -19.36
CA LYS A 147 -15.59 11.70 -19.18
C LYS A 147 -15.00 10.83 -18.05
N MET A 148 -13.78 11.10 -17.66
CA MET A 148 -13.10 10.38 -16.58
C MET A 148 -13.24 11.07 -15.22
N VAL A 149 -13.72 12.32 -15.19
CA VAL A 149 -13.97 13.08 -13.95
C VAL A 149 -14.88 12.32 -12.97
N PRO A 150 -16.02 11.74 -13.40
CA PRO A 150 -16.89 11.02 -12.44
C PRO A 150 -16.17 9.82 -11.81
N LEU A 151 -15.36 9.09 -12.60
CA LEU A 151 -14.57 7.98 -12.08
C LEU A 151 -13.51 8.46 -11.09
N ALA A 152 -12.79 9.53 -11.44
CA ALA A 152 -11.80 10.14 -10.53
C ALA A 152 -12.44 10.60 -9.22
N THR A 153 -13.61 11.23 -9.27
CA THR A 153 -14.38 11.66 -8.09
C THR A 153 -14.77 10.48 -7.22
N LEU A 154 -15.21 9.37 -7.84
CA LEU A 154 -15.55 8.14 -7.11
C LEU A 154 -14.32 7.57 -6.39
N VAL A 155 -13.17 7.51 -7.08
CA VAL A 155 -11.91 7.03 -6.48
C VAL A 155 -11.48 7.92 -5.32
N VAL A 156 -11.50 9.25 -5.50
CA VAL A 156 -11.18 10.21 -4.42
C VAL A 156 -12.15 10.05 -3.23
N GLY A 157 -13.44 9.89 -3.50
CA GLY A 157 -14.45 9.65 -2.46
C GLY A 157 -14.17 8.37 -1.67
N LEU A 158 -13.82 7.27 -2.37
CA LEU A 158 -13.45 6.01 -1.74
C LEU A 158 -12.20 6.16 -0.88
N LEU A 159 -11.15 6.81 -1.41
CA LEU A 159 -9.91 7.05 -0.66
C LEU A 159 -10.14 7.94 0.56
N SER A 160 -11.00 8.95 0.45
CA SER A 160 -11.38 9.80 1.58
C SER A 160 -12.11 9.01 2.66
N LEU A 161 -13.01 8.12 2.26
CA LEU A 161 -13.71 7.21 3.19
C LEU A 161 -12.72 6.30 3.93
N LEU A 162 -11.77 5.71 3.18
CA LEU A 162 -10.73 4.85 3.76
C LEU A 162 -9.82 5.63 4.71
N LEU A 163 -9.42 6.85 4.34
CA LEU A 163 -8.62 7.72 5.19
C LEU A 163 -9.33 8.06 6.50
N LEU A 164 -10.60 8.47 6.43
CA LEU A 164 -11.39 8.82 7.61
C LEU A 164 -11.63 7.60 8.50
N THR A 165 -11.93 6.45 7.92
CA THR A 165 -12.11 5.20 8.67
C THR A 165 -10.81 4.77 9.34
N GLY A 166 -9.69 4.79 8.62
CA GLY A 166 -8.38 4.45 9.17
C GLY A 166 -7.98 5.41 10.29
N LEU A 167 -8.16 6.72 10.11
CA LEU A 167 -7.87 7.72 11.13
C LEU A 167 -8.72 7.51 12.39
N TYR A 168 -10.01 7.23 12.22
CA TYR A 168 -10.89 6.91 13.34
C TYR A 168 -10.40 5.67 14.11
N LEU A 169 -10.03 4.61 13.39
CA LEU A 169 -9.54 3.37 14.00
C LEU A 169 -8.18 3.59 14.69
N ASP A 170 -7.27 4.34 14.08
CA ASP A 170 -5.93 4.60 14.64
C ASP A 170 -6.02 5.42 15.94
N ILE A 171 -6.98 6.35 16.04
CA ILE A 171 -7.20 7.13 17.26
C ILE A 171 -7.94 6.33 18.34
N THR A 172 -8.97 5.55 17.96
CA THR A 172 -9.83 4.87 18.93
C THR A 172 -9.34 3.48 19.34
N GLN A 173 -8.52 2.86 18.53
CA GLN A 173 -7.98 1.52 18.70
C GLN A 173 -6.51 1.48 18.24
N PRO A 174 -5.59 2.14 18.97
CA PRO A 174 -4.18 2.18 18.57
C PRO A 174 -3.58 0.78 18.46
N LEU A 175 -2.55 0.64 17.61
CA LEU A 175 -1.88 -0.63 17.31
C LEU A 175 -0.73 -0.95 18.29
N GLY A 176 -0.48 -0.09 19.26
CA GLY A 176 0.60 -0.18 20.26
C GLY A 176 0.20 -0.86 21.56
#